data_e34a194bbf1a4dbbbaba015c751503ea
#
_entry.id   e34a194bbf1a4dbbbaba015c751503ea
#
_cell.length_a   1.000
_cell.length_b   1.000
_cell.length_c   1.000
_cell.angle_alpha   90.00
_cell.angle_beta   90.00
_cell.angle_gamma   90.00
#
_symmetry.space_group_name_H-M   'P 1'
#
loop_
_entity.id
_entity.type
_entity.pdbx_description
1 polymer ?
#
loop_
_entity_poly.entity_id
_entity_poly.type
_entity_poly.pdbx_seq_one_letter_code
_entity_poly.pdbx_strand_id
1 'polypeptide(L)'
;MAFTDDPDGDRFFALRTFRADGAPVTTAIWLAPADGRWYGYTPARSWKVRRIERDPRIAVARSTFDGTPTGAWQPGTARILPAHRSHVARHAMTAKYGVAFRIFVLVTLLGRFRRHGGRAVGLEIELAGDLPVLRR
;
A
#
# COMPACT_ATOMS: atom_id res chain seq x y z
N MET A 1 7.77 16.82 -10.04
CA MET A 1 7.05 15.89 -9.19
C MET A 1 7.86 14.62 -9.00
N ALA A 2 7.99 14.20 -7.78
CA ALA A 2 8.86 13.06 -7.47
C ALA A 2 8.48 11.79 -8.21
N PHE A 3 7.20 11.60 -8.44
CA PHE A 3 6.72 10.36 -9.05
C PHE A 3 7.19 10.16 -10.48
N THR A 4 7.53 11.23 -11.16
CA THR A 4 8.00 11.12 -12.53
C THR A 4 9.49 11.07 -12.64
N ASP A 5 10.17 11.49 -11.59
CA ASP A 5 11.64 11.63 -11.64
C ASP A 5 12.36 10.34 -11.32
N ASP A 6 11.69 9.44 -10.63
CA ASP A 6 12.28 8.17 -10.22
C ASP A 6 11.22 7.09 -10.30
N PRO A 7 11.03 6.50 -11.47
CA PRO A 7 9.99 5.48 -11.64
C PRO A 7 10.12 4.31 -10.68
N ASP A 8 11.33 3.91 -10.37
CA ASP A 8 11.52 2.78 -9.45
C ASP A 8 11.26 3.20 -8.01
N GLY A 9 11.71 4.38 -7.63
CA GLY A 9 11.50 4.88 -6.28
C GLY A 9 10.05 5.21 -5.99
N ASP A 10 9.30 5.56 -7.02
CA ASP A 10 7.89 5.93 -6.86
C ASP A 10 6.95 4.75 -7.04
N ARG A 11 7.46 3.62 -7.49
CA ARG A 11 6.64 2.44 -7.75
C ARG A 11 6.47 1.57 -6.52
N PHE A 12 7.49 1.48 -5.69
CA PHE A 12 7.52 0.54 -4.58
C PHE A 12 7.60 1.29 -3.26
N PHE A 13 6.87 0.76 -2.29
CA PHE A 13 6.84 1.33 -0.95
C PHE A 13 6.96 0.23 0.07
N ALA A 14 7.49 0.59 1.24
CA ALA A 14 7.49 -0.27 2.40
C ALA A 14 6.40 0.21 3.34
N LEU A 15 5.59 -0.70 3.81
CA LEU A 15 4.53 -0.41 4.78
C LEU A 15 4.90 -1.07 6.09
N ARG A 16 4.94 -0.28 7.16
CA ARG A 16 5.17 -0.78 8.50
C ARG A 16 3.85 -0.82 9.23
N THR A 17 3.51 -2.00 9.72
CA THR A 17 2.35 -2.20 10.60
C THR A 17 2.85 -2.76 11.91
N PHE A 18 1.98 -2.87 12.91
CA PHE A 18 2.44 -3.22 14.25
C PHE A 18 1.68 -4.42 14.78
N ARG A 19 2.43 -5.34 15.39
CA ARG A 19 1.87 -6.49 16.06
C ARG A 19 1.24 -6.07 17.39
N ALA A 20 0.51 -7.02 17.99
CA ALA A 20 -0.13 -6.77 19.28
C ALA A 20 0.85 -6.36 20.36
N ASP A 21 2.09 -6.85 20.28
CA ASP A 21 3.14 -6.52 21.25
C ASP A 21 3.88 -5.23 20.90
N GLY A 22 3.46 -4.54 19.83
CA GLY A 22 4.08 -3.30 19.40
C GLY A 22 5.23 -3.48 18.43
N ALA A 23 5.64 -4.69 18.12
CA ALA A 23 6.75 -4.93 17.22
C ALA A 23 6.37 -4.56 15.78
N PRO A 24 7.24 -3.85 15.06
CA PRO A 24 6.94 -3.47 13.67
C PRO A 24 7.13 -4.64 12.72
N VAL A 25 6.30 -4.66 11.68
CA VAL A 25 6.41 -5.61 10.58
C VAL A 25 6.41 -4.81 9.29
N THR A 26 7.42 -5.02 8.46
CA THR A 26 7.58 -4.30 7.20
C THR A 26 7.24 -5.21 6.03
N THR A 27 6.39 -4.72 5.14
CA THR A 27 6.04 -5.45 3.91
C THR A 27 6.12 -4.50 2.72
N ALA A 28 6.38 -5.06 1.55
CA ALA A 28 6.31 -4.27 0.32
C ALA A 28 4.85 -4.04 -0.05
N ILE A 29 4.57 -2.88 -0.63
CA ILE A 29 3.21 -2.53 -1.05
C ILE A 29 3.30 -1.54 -2.21
N TRP A 30 2.30 -1.57 -3.07
CA TRP A 30 2.12 -0.56 -4.09
C TRP A 30 1.12 0.46 -3.57
N LEU A 31 1.43 1.74 -3.71
CA LEU A 31 0.56 2.82 -3.26
C LEU A 31 0.41 3.85 -4.36
N ALA A 32 -0.77 4.44 -4.42
CA ALA A 32 -1.08 5.50 -5.38
C ALA A 32 -1.72 6.68 -4.67
N PRO A 33 -1.29 7.90 -5.00
CA PRO A 33 -1.88 9.09 -4.39
C PRO A 33 -3.18 9.48 -5.08
N ALA A 34 -4.12 9.99 -4.30
CA ALA A 34 -5.33 10.62 -4.81
C ALA A 34 -5.93 11.47 -3.70
N ASP A 35 -6.30 12.70 -4.03
CA ASP A 35 -7.00 13.60 -3.11
C ASP A 35 -6.33 13.77 -1.76
N GLY A 36 -5.00 13.88 -1.77
CA GLY A 36 -4.24 14.10 -0.56
C GLY A 36 -4.02 12.87 0.31
N ARG A 37 -4.44 11.72 -0.16
CA ARG A 37 -4.27 10.45 0.54
C ARG A 37 -3.56 9.46 -0.35
N TRP A 38 -3.20 8.33 0.23
CA TRP A 38 -2.57 7.24 -0.49
C TRP A 38 -3.48 6.03 -0.44
N TYR A 39 -3.51 5.28 -1.51
CA TYR A 39 -4.37 4.11 -1.61
C TYR A 39 -3.57 2.89 -2.00
N GLY A 40 -3.88 1.78 -1.38
CA GLY A 40 -3.31 0.49 -1.70
C GLY A 40 -4.40 -0.53 -1.94
N TYR A 41 -4.00 -1.70 -2.42
CA TYR A 41 -4.94 -2.78 -2.69
C TYR A 41 -4.24 -4.07 -2.33
N THR A 42 -4.86 -4.88 -1.48
CA THR A 42 -4.19 -6.04 -0.91
C THR A 42 -5.18 -7.16 -0.65
N PRO A 43 -4.72 -8.42 -0.58
CA PRO A 43 -5.63 -9.51 -0.23
C PRO A 43 -6.31 -9.28 1.11
N ALA A 44 -7.60 -9.55 1.15
CA ALA A 44 -8.43 -9.24 2.32
C ALA A 44 -8.00 -9.97 3.57
N ARG A 45 -7.39 -11.13 3.43
CA ARG A 45 -6.98 -11.96 4.56
C ARG A 45 -5.50 -11.89 4.86
N SER A 46 -4.81 -10.89 4.31
CA SER A 46 -3.38 -10.74 4.61
C SER A 46 -3.18 -10.33 6.06
N TRP A 47 -2.00 -10.65 6.58
CA TRP A 47 -1.66 -10.27 7.95
C TRP A 47 -1.61 -8.76 8.14
N LYS A 48 -1.23 -8.02 7.10
CA LYS A 48 -1.19 -6.56 7.22
C LYS A 48 -2.59 -5.98 7.41
N VAL A 49 -3.61 -6.56 6.79
CA VAL A 49 -4.98 -6.13 7.00
C VAL A 49 -5.40 -6.36 8.44
N ARG A 50 -5.09 -7.53 8.98
CA ARG A 50 -5.43 -7.82 10.38
C ARG A 50 -4.73 -6.89 11.35
N ARG A 51 -3.46 -6.59 11.08
CA ARG A 51 -2.73 -5.67 11.95
C ARG A 51 -3.32 -4.27 11.90
N ILE A 52 -3.70 -3.79 10.72
CA ILE A 52 -4.29 -2.47 10.57
C ILE A 52 -5.66 -2.39 11.24
N GLU A 53 -6.45 -3.45 11.15
CA GLU A 53 -7.76 -3.46 11.81
C GLU A 53 -7.63 -3.36 13.32
N ARG A 54 -6.59 -3.96 13.88
CA ARG A 54 -6.36 -3.90 15.32
C ARG A 54 -5.68 -2.59 15.74
N ASP A 55 -4.76 -2.10 14.92
CA ASP A 55 -3.97 -0.91 15.23
C ASP A 55 -3.79 -0.12 13.94
N PRO A 56 -4.49 1.00 13.77
CA PRO A 56 -4.45 1.76 12.53
C PRO A 56 -3.14 2.51 12.29
N ARG A 57 -2.25 2.58 13.28
CA ARG A 57 -0.98 3.27 13.09
C ARG A 57 -0.12 2.53 12.08
N ILE A 58 0.47 3.28 11.17
CA ILE A 58 1.38 2.72 10.18
C ILE A 58 2.50 3.72 9.92
N ALA A 59 3.47 3.28 9.15
CA ALA A 59 4.45 4.18 8.57
C ALA A 59 4.74 3.71 7.15
N VAL A 60 5.09 4.64 6.30
CA VAL A 60 5.38 4.37 4.89
C VAL A 60 6.73 4.96 4.54
N ALA A 61 7.49 4.24 3.74
CA ALA A 61 8.74 4.74 3.17
C ALA A 61 8.82 4.31 1.71
N ARG A 62 9.54 5.08 0.92
CA ARG A 62 9.89 4.62 -0.42
C ARG A 62 10.80 3.42 -0.28
N SER A 63 10.72 2.50 -1.20
CA SER A 63 11.47 1.26 -1.07
C SER A 63 11.89 0.69 -2.41
N THR A 64 12.75 -0.31 -2.33
CA THR A 64 13.03 -1.17 -3.47
C THR A 64 11.87 -2.14 -3.67
N PHE A 65 11.97 -2.95 -4.72
CA PHE A 65 10.96 -3.93 -5.08
C PHE A 65 10.62 -4.88 -3.92
N ASP A 66 11.61 -5.25 -3.13
CA ASP A 66 11.41 -6.23 -2.05
C ASP A 66 11.01 -5.59 -0.72
N GLY A 67 10.79 -4.27 -0.71
CA GLY A 67 10.37 -3.59 0.51
C GLY A 67 11.50 -3.05 1.36
N THR A 68 12.73 -3.05 0.86
CA THR A 68 13.85 -2.44 1.59
C THR A 68 13.73 -0.91 1.48
N PRO A 69 13.62 -0.20 2.63
CA PRO A 69 13.43 1.26 2.57
C PRO A 69 14.61 1.97 1.93
N THR A 70 14.27 2.94 1.07
CA THR A 70 15.27 3.81 0.45
C THR A 70 15.08 5.26 0.83
N GLY A 71 14.07 5.55 1.63
CA GLY A 71 13.80 6.89 2.12
C GLY A 71 13.38 6.84 3.57
N ALA A 72 13.14 8.02 4.14
CA ALA A 72 12.72 8.12 5.54
C ALA A 72 11.30 7.62 5.72
N TRP A 73 11.02 7.10 6.91
CA TRP A 73 9.69 6.67 7.29
C TRP A 73 8.80 7.86 7.61
N GLN A 74 7.59 7.83 7.08
CA GLN A 74 6.58 8.84 7.38
C GLN A 74 5.44 8.16 8.14
N PRO A 75 5.15 8.59 9.36
CA PRO A 75 4.07 7.99 10.12
C PRO A 75 2.70 8.43 9.59
N GLY A 76 1.71 7.61 9.87
CA GLY A 76 0.35 7.92 9.48
C GLY A 76 -0.61 6.91 10.03
N THR A 77 -1.81 6.90 9.47
CA THR A 77 -2.85 5.95 9.80
C THR A 77 -3.40 5.32 8.55
N ALA A 78 -3.87 4.10 8.69
CA ALA A 78 -4.48 3.37 7.58
C ALA A 78 -5.80 2.80 8.03
N ARG A 79 -6.71 2.65 7.08
CA ARG A 79 -7.95 1.93 7.32
C ARG A 79 -8.32 1.11 6.12
N ILE A 80 -9.07 0.06 6.39
CA ILE A 80 -9.57 -0.82 5.35
C ILE A 80 -10.84 -0.18 4.79
N LEU A 81 -10.88 0.03 3.49
CA LEU A 81 -12.07 0.60 2.87
C LEU A 81 -13.18 -0.44 2.85
N PRO A 82 -14.40 -0.04 3.18
CA PRO A 82 -15.54 -0.93 3.02
C PRO A 82 -15.73 -1.28 1.55
N ALA A 83 -16.41 -2.41 1.30
CA ALA A 83 -16.54 -2.94 -0.05
C ALA A 83 -17.11 -1.91 -1.03
N HIS A 84 -18.08 -1.10 -0.59
CA HIS A 84 -18.70 -0.12 -1.47
C HIS A 84 -17.78 1.05 -1.82
N ARG A 85 -16.64 1.18 -1.14
CA ARG A 85 -15.64 2.21 -1.44
C ARG A 85 -14.34 1.66 -2.01
N SER A 86 -14.26 0.36 -2.22
CA SER A 86 -13.05 -0.25 -2.77
C SER A 86 -12.69 0.30 -4.15
N HIS A 87 -13.68 0.78 -4.89
CA HIS A 87 -13.43 1.37 -6.20
C HIS A 87 -12.51 2.59 -6.13
N VAL A 88 -12.51 3.30 -5.02
CA VAL A 88 -11.64 4.47 -4.85
C VAL A 88 -10.18 4.05 -4.94
N ALA A 89 -9.82 2.98 -4.22
CA ALA A 89 -8.46 2.45 -4.26
C ALA A 89 -8.12 1.89 -5.64
N ARG A 90 -9.03 1.13 -6.24
CA ARG A 90 -8.78 0.57 -7.58
C ARG A 90 -8.57 1.66 -8.60
N HIS A 91 -9.36 2.73 -8.52
CA HIS A 91 -9.23 3.83 -9.45
C HIS A 91 -7.87 4.51 -9.32
N ALA A 92 -7.46 4.79 -8.08
CA ALA A 92 -6.16 5.42 -7.84
C ALA A 92 -5.01 4.55 -8.33
N MET A 93 -5.09 3.24 -8.05
CA MET A 93 -4.05 2.31 -8.47
C MET A 93 -3.99 2.17 -9.98
N THR A 94 -5.14 2.12 -10.64
CA THR A 94 -5.17 2.03 -12.09
C THR A 94 -4.62 3.30 -12.73
N ALA A 95 -4.92 4.46 -12.16
CA ALA A 95 -4.41 5.72 -12.69
C ALA A 95 -2.89 5.80 -12.62
N LYS A 96 -2.30 5.24 -11.57
CA LYS A 96 -0.85 5.29 -11.39
C LYS A 96 -0.13 4.15 -12.11
N TYR A 97 -0.60 2.91 -11.94
CA TYR A 97 0.13 1.73 -12.40
C TYR A 97 -0.41 1.14 -13.69
N GLY A 98 -1.65 1.51 -14.08
CA GLY A 98 -2.22 1.09 -15.35
C GLY A 98 -2.27 -0.40 -15.54
N VAL A 99 -1.75 -0.86 -16.68
CA VAL A 99 -1.78 -2.28 -17.02
C VAL A 99 -1.04 -3.14 -15.99
N ALA A 100 0.06 -2.61 -15.44
CA ALA A 100 0.81 -3.36 -14.43
C ALA A 100 -0.06 -3.69 -13.22
N PHE A 101 -0.90 -2.76 -12.79
CA PHE A 101 -1.79 -3.01 -11.69
C PHE A 101 -2.85 -4.06 -12.05
N ARG A 102 -3.40 -3.99 -13.25
CA ARG A 102 -4.38 -4.96 -13.70
C ARG A 102 -3.81 -6.37 -13.72
N ILE A 103 -2.59 -6.50 -14.21
CA ILE A 103 -1.91 -7.79 -14.23
C ILE A 103 -1.65 -8.28 -12.81
N PHE A 104 -1.20 -7.37 -11.95
CA PHE A 104 -0.95 -7.70 -10.55
C PHE A 104 -2.21 -8.21 -9.86
N VAL A 105 -3.33 -7.52 -10.03
CA VAL A 105 -4.60 -7.92 -9.43
C VAL A 105 -5.04 -9.28 -9.96
N LEU A 106 -4.95 -9.48 -11.29
CA LEU A 106 -5.34 -10.74 -11.88
C LEU A 106 -4.53 -11.90 -11.35
N VAL A 107 -3.20 -11.74 -11.32
CA VAL A 107 -2.31 -12.79 -10.81
C VAL A 107 -2.58 -13.06 -9.33
N THR A 108 -2.75 -11.99 -8.56
CA THR A 108 -2.99 -12.12 -7.12
C THR A 108 -4.32 -12.83 -6.85
N LEU A 109 -5.38 -12.44 -7.55
CA LEU A 109 -6.68 -13.06 -7.35
C LEU A 109 -6.68 -14.52 -7.80
N LEU A 110 -6.08 -14.82 -8.93
CA LEU A 110 -6.01 -16.20 -9.40
C LEU A 110 -5.19 -17.07 -8.46
N GLY A 111 -4.04 -16.54 -8.00
CA GLY A 111 -3.19 -17.31 -7.10
C GLY A 111 -3.78 -17.46 -5.71
N ARG A 112 -4.46 -16.44 -5.21
CA ARG A 112 -4.96 -16.43 -3.85
C ARG A 112 -6.40 -16.87 -3.72
N PHE A 113 -7.11 -16.91 -4.83
CA PHE A 113 -8.50 -17.33 -4.80
C PHE A 113 -8.67 -18.69 -4.11
N ARG A 114 -7.79 -19.60 -4.43
CA ARG A 114 -7.84 -20.94 -3.87
C ARG A 114 -7.49 -20.99 -2.40
N ARG A 115 -6.62 -20.08 -1.95
CA ARG A 115 -6.11 -20.11 -0.58
C ARG A 115 -6.92 -19.26 0.37
N HIS A 116 -7.42 -18.12 -0.09
CA HIS A 116 -7.95 -17.10 0.80
C HIS A 116 -9.28 -16.55 0.35
N GLY A 117 -9.96 -17.23 -0.55
CA GLY A 117 -11.26 -16.80 -1.01
C GLY A 117 -11.24 -15.71 -2.07
N GLY A 118 -10.06 -15.34 -2.56
CA GLY A 118 -9.94 -14.47 -3.73
C GLY A 118 -10.35 -13.02 -3.56
N ARG A 119 -10.60 -12.58 -2.34
CA ARG A 119 -11.02 -11.20 -2.11
C ARG A 119 -9.83 -10.30 -1.87
N ALA A 120 -9.96 -9.08 -2.35
CA ALA A 120 -8.99 -8.03 -2.07
C ALA A 120 -9.73 -6.82 -1.53
N VAL A 121 -9.01 -5.99 -0.77
CA VAL A 121 -9.58 -4.79 -0.16
C VAL A 121 -8.71 -3.60 -0.47
N GLY A 122 -9.33 -2.42 -0.49
CA GLY A 122 -8.60 -1.17 -0.60
C GLY A 122 -8.13 -0.71 0.77
N LEU A 123 -6.97 -0.09 0.78
CA LEU A 123 -6.44 0.59 1.95
C LEU A 123 -6.44 2.08 1.66
N GLU A 124 -6.84 2.87 2.65
CA GLU A 124 -6.71 4.31 2.60
C GLU A 124 -5.73 4.75 3.66
N ILE A 125 -4.72 5.50 3.26
CA ILE A 125 -3.63 5.89 4.15
C ILE A 125 -3.56 7.41 4.17
N GLU A 126 -3.55 7.97 5.39
CA GLU A 126 -3.26 9.37 5.62
C GLU A 126 -1.92 9.47 6.32
N LEU A 127 -1.00 10.17 5.69
CA LEU A 127 0.33 10.39 6.26
C LEU A 127 0.35 11.69 7.03
N ALA A 128 1.17 11.73 8.07
CA ALA A 128 1.33 12.93 8.88
C ALA A 128 1.94 14.08 8.06
N GLY A 129 2.64 13.75 6.99
CA GLY A 129 3.17 14.72 6.07
C GLY A 129 3.42 14.05 4.74
N ASP A 130 4.00 14.77 3.80
CA ASP A 130 4.31 14.22 2.50
C ASP A 130 5.44 13.20 2.61
N LEU A 131 5.42 12.20 1.72
CA LEU A 131 6.56 11.30 1.61
C LEU A 131 7.79 12.10 1.16
N PRO A 132 8.94 11.85 1.79
CA PRO A 132 10.15 12.54 1.36
C PRO A 132 10.45 12.28 -0.11
N VAL A 133 10.79 13.34 -0.83
CA VAL A 133 11.18 13.22 -2.22
C VAL A 133 12.61 12.72 -2.27
N LEU A 134 12.89 11.77 -3.15
CA LEU A 134 14.26 11.33 -3.36
C LEU A 134 15.07 12.46 -3.92
N ARG A 135 16.28 12.66 -3.38
CA ARG A 135 17.17 13.72 -3.84
C ARG A 135 18.16 13.17 -4.86
N ARG A 136 18.42 13.99 -5.84
CA ARG A 136 19.43 13.68 -6.87
C ARG A 136 20.79 14.22 -6.44
#